data_777f66d20d84ce3901603ef47c27369f
#
_entry.id   777f66d20d84ce3901603ef47c27369f
#
_cell.length_a   1.000
_cell.length_b   1.000
_cell.length_c   1.000
_cell.angle_alpha   90.00
_cell.angle_beta   90.00
_cell.angle_gamma   90.00
#
_symmetry.space_group_name_H-M   'P 1'
#
loop_
_entity.id
_entity.type
_entity.pdbx_description
1 polymer ?
#
loop_
_entity_poly.entity_id
_entity_poly.type
_entity_poly.pdbx_seq_one_letter_code
_entity_poly.pdbx_strand_id
1 'polypeptide(L)'
;VLPALASLIALQQLDTAADAARRRLAELPAAEQAIDAALAAATSELDTVRTRLQENQQARRALEKDVAAVDARLARFEDHKAAVKTNQEFTALLHEIATAKKDKDAIEDRILVLMEAADQLGASLKADERDVAEKKKDGDRTKTALAAERGTLEAELARLAHERTGEARGVDAPLLAKYEQLVKQRRGLAVAAMNGEICSACHVRLRPHITQQVRRNDSIVTCESCQRMLYVPPAAATG
;
A
#
# COMPACT_ATOMS: atom_id res chain seq x y z
N VAL A 1 -43.44 -19.83 -7.98
CA VAL A 1 -42.88 -18.50 -8.32
C VAL A 1 -43.13 -18.25 -9.78
N LEU A 2 -43.62 -17.05 -10.15
CA LEU A 2 -43.77 -16.62 -11.53
C LEU A 2 -42.44 -16.75 -12.27
N PRO A 3 -42.38 -17.39 -13.47
CA PRO A 3 -41.12 -17.59 -14.20
C PRO A 3 -40.32 -16.27 -14.39
N ALA A 4 -40.99 -15.20 -14.78
CA ALA A 4 -40.35 -13.88 -14.93
C ALA A 4 -39.76 -13.34 -13.60
N LEU A 5 -40.40 -13.60 -12.46
CA LEU A 5 -39.87 -13.22 -11.15
C LEU A 5 -38.61 -14.05 -10.78
N ALA A 6 -38.62 -15.34 -11.13
CA ALA A 6 -37.44 -16.18 -10.94
C ALA A 6 -36.24 -15.69 -11.76
N SER A 7 -36.43 -15.35 -13.03
CA SER A 7 -35.38 -14.77 -13.86
C SER A 7 -34.91 -13.39 -13.36
N LEU A 8 -35.83 -12.55 -12.85
CA LEU A 8 -35.43 -11.28 -12.22
C LEU A 8 -34.59 -11.47 -10.94
N ILE A 9 -34.90 -12.48 -10.13
CA ILE A 9 -34.10 -12.84 -8.96
C ILE A 9 -32.71 -13.32 -9.41
N ALA A 10 -32.64 -14.19 -10.42
CA ALA A 10 -31.37 -14.66 -10.99
C ALA A 10 -30.56 -13.51 -11.55
N LEU A 11 -31.18 -12.61 -12.33
CA LEU A 11 -30.52 -11.39 -12.84
C LEU A 11 -29.93 -10.54 -11.69
N GLN A 12 -30.69 -10.35 -10.61
CA GLN A 12 -30.20 -9.60 -9.46
C GLN A 12 -29.00 -10.26 -8.80
N GLN A 13 -28.97 -11.58 -8.70
CA GLN A 13 -27.83 -12.30 -8.13
C GLN A 13 -26.59 -12.14 -9.01
N LEU A 14 -26.75 -12.29 -10.34
CA LEU A 14 -25.67 -12.10 -11.31
C LEU A 14 -25.13 -10.66 -11.29
N ASP A 15 -26.03 -9.66 -11.30
CA ASP A 15 -25.62 -8.25 -11.24
C ASP A 15 -24.92 -7.91 -9.93
N THR A 16 -25.38 -8.47 -8.81
CA THR A 16 -24.73 -8.27 -7.50
C THR A 16 -23.33 -8.89 -7.46
N ALA A 17 -23.18 -10.11 -8.00
CA ALA A 17 -21.88 -10.77 -8.10
C ALA A 17 -20.92 -9.98 -9.03
N ALA A 18 -21.43 -9.54 -10.20
CA ALA A 18 -20.66 -8.72 -11.12
C ALA A 18 -20.21 -7.39 -10.51
N ASP A 19 -21.07 -6.73 -9.73
CA ASP A 19 -20.69 -5.49 -9.04
C ASP A 19 -19.67 -5.71 -7.92
N ALA A 20 -19.72 -6.84 -7.23
CA ALA A 20 -18.69 -7.23 -6.26
C ALA A 20 -17.34 -7.45 -6.95
N ALA A 21 -17.33 -8.20 -8.06
CA ALA A 21 -16.12 -8.44 -8.84
C ALA A 21 -15.53 -7.15 -9.43
N ARG A 22 -16.38 -6.25 -9.96
CA ARG A 22 -15.92 -4.93 -10.46
C ARG A 22 -15.31 -4.07 -9.35
N ARG A 23 -15.93 -4.03 -8.16
CA ARG A 23 -15.39 -3.29 -7.01
C ARG A 23 -14.03 -3.84 -6.62
N ARG A 24 -13.91 -5.16 -6.54
CA ARG A 24 -12.63 -5.78 -6.21
C ARG A 24 -11.56 -5.48 -7.27
N LEU A 25 -11.89 -5.55 -8.57
CA LEU A 25 -10.98 -5.15 -9.65
C LEU A 25 -10.52 -3.69 -9.53
N ALA A 26 -11.42 -2.80 -9.12
CA ALA A 26 -11.09 -1.38 -8.96
C ALA A 26 -10.14 -1.11 -7.76
N GLU A 27 -10.06 -2.03 -6.79
CA GLU A 27 -9.16 -1.93 -5.62
C GLU A 27 -7.73 -2.41 -5.94
N LEU A 28 -7.56 -3.33 -6.90
CA LEU A 28 -6.26 -3.96 -7.20
C LEU A 28 -5.17 -2.94 -7.57
N PRO A 29 -5.41 -1.90 -8.38
CA PRO A 29 -4.39 -0.90 -8.71
C PRO A 29 -3.88 -0.14 -7.47
N ALA A 30 -4.75 0.16 -6.52
CA ALA A 30 -4.37 0.84 -5.28
C ALA A 30 -3.47 -0.06 -4.41
N ALA A 31 -3.75 -1.37 -4.37
CA ALA A 31 -2.90 -2.33 -3.68
C ALA A 31 -1.51 -2.45 -4.34
N GLU A 32 -1.44 -2.47 -5.68
CA GLU A 32 -0.16 -2.46 -6.41
C GLU A 32 0.63 -1.19 -6.14
N GLN A 33 -0.02 -0.02 -6.17
CA GLN A 33 0.62 1.26 -5.87
C GLN A 33 1.15 1.33 -4.43
N ALA A 34 0.45 0.76 -3.46
CA ALA A 34 0.92 0.71 -2.08
C ALA A 34 2.21 -0.11 -1.93
N ILE A 35 2.33 -1.23 -2.66
CA ILE A 35 3.55 -2.04 -2.69
C ILE A 35 4.71 -1.24 -3.30
N ASP A 36 4.48 -0.56 -4.43
CA ASP A 36 5.51 0.25 -5.07
C ASP A 36 5.96 1.42 -4.21
N ALA A 37 5.03 2.09 -3.53
CA ALA A 37 5.32 3.17 -2.61
C ALA A 37 6.16 2.70 -1.41
N ALA A 38 5.85 1.53 -0.84
CA ALA A 38 6.62 0.95 0.26
C ALA A 38 8.05 0.58 -0.15
N LEU A 39 8.22 0.01 -1.36
CA LEU A 39 9.54 -0.30 -1.90
C LEU A 39 10.34 0.98 -2.20
N ALA A 40 9.72 1.99 -2.80
CA ALA A 40 10.35 3.27 -3.08
C ALA A 40 10.81 3.99 -1.81
N ALA A 41 10.00 3.98 -0.75
CA ALA A 41 10.36 4.54 0.55
C ALA A 41 11.60 3.85 1.14
N ALA A 42 11.61 2.51 1.19
CA ALA A 42 12.76 1.75 1.69
C ALA A 42 14.02 1.98 0.85
N THR A 43 13.89 2.08 -0.47
CA THR A 43 15.03 2.40 -1.36
C THR A 43 15.57 3.80 -1.09
N SER A 44 14.71 4.79 -0.85
CA SER A 44 15.09 6.16 -0.52
C SER A 44 15.84 6.24 0.83
N GLU A 45 15.41 5.46 1.82
CA GLU A 45 16.11 5.35 3.12
C GLU A 45 17.50 4.75 2.93
N LEU A 46 17.62 3.66 2.18
CA LEU A 46 18.88 3.02 1.83
C LEU A 46 19.85 4.01 1.15
N ASP A 47 19.37 4.77 0.17
CA ASP A 47 20.20 5.76 -0.56
C ASP A 47 20.62 6.92 0.36
N THR A 48 19.78 7.29 1.33
CA THR A 48 20.13 8.28 2.34
C THR A 48 21.29 7.79 3.22
N VAL A 49 21.22 6.55 3.68
CA VAL A 49 22.30 5.95 4.50
C VAL A 49 23.58 5.80 3.69
N ARG A 50 23.52 5.40 2.43
CA ARG A 50 24.66 5.35 1.52
C ARG A 50 25.34 6.71 1.35
N THR A 51 24.55 7.74 1.15
CA THR A 51 25.06 9.12 0.99
C THR A 51 25.77 9.56 2.26
N ARG A 52 25.16 9.36 3.42
CA ARG A 52 25.77 9.70 4.72
C ARG A 52 27.08 8.97 4.99
N LEU A 53 27.14 7.68 4.64
CA LEU A 53 28.39 6.90 4.75
C LEU A 53 29.48 7.44 3.85
N GLN A 54 29.13 7.81 2.61
CA GLN A 54 30.06 8.41 1.67
C GLN A 54 30.59 9.78 2.15
N GLU A 55 29.71 10.64 2.64
CA GLU A 55 30.08 11.94 3.23
C GLU A 55 30.97 11.77 4.44
N ASN A 56 30.66 10.84 5.33
CA ASN A 56 31.48 10.50 6.50
C ASN A 56 32.90 10.07 6.08
N GLN A 57 33.01 9.17 5.09
CA GLN A 57 34.30 8.71 4.55
C GLN A 57 35.10 9.85 3.93
N GLN A 58 34.45 10.78 3.23
CA GLN A 58 35.10 11.96 2.67
C GLN A 58 35.62 12.89 3.76
N ALA A 59 34.80 13.16 4.80
CA ALA A 59 35.21 13.97 5.94
C ALA A 59 36.39 13.35 6.69
N ARG A 60 36.37 12.04 6.91
CA ARG A 60 37.50 11.32 7.53
C ARG A 60 38.78 11.46 6.70
N ARG A 61 38.73 11.26 5.37
CA ARG A 61 39.89 11.42 4.49
C ARG A 61 40.43 12.85 4.48
N ALA A 62 39.59 13.87 4.67
CA ALA A 62 40.05 15.24 4.81
C ALA A 62 40.83 15.43 6.11
N LEU A 63 40.32 14.95 7.25
CA LEU A 63 41.00 15.01 8.54
C LEU A 63 42.30 14.19 8.54
N GLU A 64 42.35 13.04 7.89
CA GLU A 64 43.58 12.24 7.73
C GLU A 64 44.69 13.04 6.98
N LYS A 65 44.30 13.86 6.00
CA LYS A 65 45.26 14.78 5.30
C LYS A 65 45.69 15.91 6.25
N ASP A 66 44.80 16.42 7.09
CA ASP A 66 45.14 17.44 8.06
C ASP A 66 46.14 16.90 9.12
N VAL A 67 45.95 15.65 9.60
CA VAL A 67 46.94 14.97 10.47
C VAL A 67 48.30 14.87 9.78
N ALA A 68 48.31 14.40 8.50
CA ALA A 68 49.57 14.30 7.77
C ALA A 68 50.29 15.66 7.57
N ALA A 69 49.52 16.76 7.42
CA ALA A 69 50.08 18.11 7.38
C ALA A 69 50.69 18.56 8.72
N VAL A 70 50.01 18.24 9.83
CA VAL A 70 50.54 18.53 11.17
C VAL A 70 51.77 17.68 11.45
N ASP A 71 51.80 16.40 11.10
CA ASP A 71 52.97 15.54 11.26
C ASP A 71 54.15 16.07 10.46
N ALA A 72 53.95 16.52 9.23
CA ALA A 72 55.02 17.19 8.44
C ALA A 72 55.54 18.48 9.10
N ARG A 73 54.66 19.25 9.76
CA ARG A 73 55.04 20.44 10.53
C ARG A 73 55.82 20.06 11.79
N LEU A 74 55.42 19.05 12.49
CA LEU A 74 56.12 18.52 13.67
C LEU A 74 57.54 18.02 13.31
N ALA A 75 57.70 17.30 12.20
CA ALA A 75 58.97 16.84 11.70
C ALA A 75 59.94 18.04 11.44
N ARG A 76 59.43 19.11 10.80
CA ARG A 76 60.24 20.34 10.57
C ARG A 76 60.64 21.02 11.90
N PHE A 77 59.77 21.01 12.89
CA PHE A 77 60.11 21.57 14.21
C PHE A 77 61.19 20.75 14.94
N GLU A 78 61.14 19.42 14.83
CA GLU A 78 62.18 18.55 15.43
C GLU A 78 63.53 18.73 14.73
N ASP A 79 63.56 18.89 13.38
CA ASP A 79 64.77 19.21 12.62
C ASP A 79 65.29 20.57 13.04
N HIS A 80 64.44 21.58 13.24
CA HIS A 80 64.83 22.91 13.61
C HIS A 80 65.41 22.98 15.03
N LYS A 81 64.93 22.12 15.95
CA LYS A 81 65.35 22.02 17.34
C LYS A 81 66.86 21.76 17.49
N ALA A 82 67.46 21.02 16.53
CA ALA A 82 68.91 20.77 16.52
C ALA A 82 69.71 22.00 16.10
N ALA A 83 69.11 22.99 15.43
CA ALA A 83 69.75 24.19 14.89
C ALA A 83 69.63 25.44 15.79
N VAL A 84 68.77 25.41 16.83
CA VAL A 84 68.48 26.53 17.74
C VAL A 84 69.70 26.82 18.65
N LYS A 85 70.06 28.13 18.80
CA LYS A 85 71.21 28.54 19.56
C LYS A 85 70.87 29.27 20.84
N THR A 86 69.68 29.76 21.07
CA THR A 86 69.31 30.52 22.29
C THR A 86 68.21 29.79 23.08
N ASN A 87 68.25 29.93 24.41
CA ASN A 87 67.21 29.34 25.27
C ASN A 87 65.80 29.89 24.99
N GLN A 88 65.70 31.15 24.57
CA GLN A 88 64.40 31.77 24.28
C GLN A 88 63.78 31.15 23.06
N GLU A 89 64.51 30.99 21.95
CA GLU A 89 64.05 30.33 20.75
C GLU A 89 63.67 28.85 21.00
N PHE A 90 64.51 28.16 21.79
CA PHE A 90 64.23 26.77 22.17
C PHE A 90 62.91 26.63 22.95
N THR A 91 62.65 27.52 23.92
CA THR A 91 61.40 27.52 24.68
C THR A 91 60.19 27.82 23.77
N ALA A 92 60.30 28.80 22.88
CA ALA A 92 59.25 29.12 21.92
C ALA A 92 58.94 27.90 20.99
N LEU A 93 59.96 27.22 20.47
CA LEU A 93 59.82 26.04 19.64
C LEU A 93 59.18 24.88 20.37
N LEU A 94 59.49 24.65 21.64
CA LEU A 94 58.85 23.64 22.45
C LEU A 94 57.34 23.94 22.65
N HIS A 95 56.98 25.23 22.81
CA HIS A 95 55.58 25.63 22.90
C HIS A 95 54.82 25.39 21.57
N GLU A 96 55.44 25.68 20.44
CA GLU A 96 54.85 25.39 19.14
C GLU A 96 54.66 23.89 18.87
N ILE A 97 55.65 23.06 19.25
CA ILE A 97 55.55 21.59 19.19
C ILE A 97 54.39 21.10 20.08
N ALA A 98 54.29 21.61 21.32
CA ALA A 98 53.21 21.21 22.24
C ALA A 98 51.81 21.60 21.66
N THR A 99 51.71 22.79 21.08
CA THR A 99 50.47 23.25 20.43
C THR A 99 50.11 22.38 19.23
N ALA A 100 51.09 22.11 18.36
CA ALA A 100 50.86 21.26 17.19
C ALA A 100 50.45 19.82 17.58
N LYS A 101 51.02 19.24 18.63
CA LYS A 101 50.60 17.95 19.18
C LYS A 101 49.16 17.97 19.67
N LYS A 102 48.79 19.01 20.44
CA LYS A 102 47.42 19.19 20.90
C LYS A 102 46.40 19.32 19.73
N ASP A 103 46.79 20.06 18.68
CA ASP A 103 45.99 20.19 17.47
C ASP A 103 45.79 18.84 16.78
N LYS A 104 46.88 18.03 16.70
CA LYS A 104 46.84 16.68 16.13
C LYS A 104 45.90 15.79 16.93
N ASP A 105 46.06 15.73 18.27
CA ASP A 105 45.20 14.93 19.14
C ASP A 105 43.71 15.27 18.91
N ALA A 106 43.38 16.57 18.84
CA ALA A 106 42.01 17.02 18.57
C ALA A 106 41.46 16.60 17.20
N ILE A 107 42.34 16.51 16.18
CA ILE A 107 41.93 15.99 14.85
C ILE A 107 41.76 14.48 14.90
N GLU A 108 42.65 13.76 15.58
CA GLU A 108 42.56 12.31 15.75
C GLU A 108 41.28 11.89 16.51
N ASP A 109 40.91 12.63 17.56
CA ASP A 109 39.65 12.43 18.27
C ASP A 109 38.43 12.56 17.35
N ARG A 110 38.46 13.55 16.46
CA ARG A 110 37.39 13.72 15.45
C ARG A 110 37.36 12.57 14.44
N ILE A 111 38.51 12.02 14.06
CA ILE A 111 38.60 10.85 13.21
C ILE A 111 37.98 9.65 13.89
N LEU A 112 38.23 9.41 15.17
CA LEU A 112 37.64 8.33 15.96
C LEU A 112 36.12 8.43 15.99
N VAL A 113 35.56 9.63 16.23
CA VAL A 113 34.09 9.86 16.17
C VAL A 113 33.50 9.50 14.78
N LEU A 114 34.20 9.90 13.71
CA LEU A 114 33.76 9.55 12.37
C LEU A 114 33.85 8.04 12.06
N MET A 115 34.85 7.35 12.64
CA MET A 115 34.97 5.90 12.51
C MET A 115 33.81 5.17 13.20
N GLU A 116 33.49 5.57 14.44
CA GLU A 116 32.32 5.01 15.16
C GLU A 116 31.01 5.25 14.41
N ALA A 117 30.82 6.46 13.87
CA ALA A 117 29.66 6.78 13.05
C ALA A 117 29.61 5.95 11.74
N ALA A 118 30.77 5.70 11.11
CA ALA A 118 30.85 4.86 9.91
C ALA A 118 30.48 3.40 10.21
N ASP A 119 30.86 2.86 11.36
CA ASP A 119 30.50 1.51 11.78
C ASP A 119 28.99 1.38 11.98
N GLN A 120 28.36 2.37 12.63
CA GLN A 120 26.90 2.42 12.80
C GLN A 120 26.17 2.53 11.47
N LEU A 121 26.62 3.43 10.58
CA LEU A 121 26.07 3.59 9.24
C LEU A 121 26.25 2.31 8.41
N GLY A 122 27.38 1.63 8.53
CA GLY A 122 27.65 0.36 7.87
C GLY A 122 26.73 -0.78 8.35
N ALA A 123 26.38 -0.79 9.64
CA ALA A 123 25.41 -1.74 10.18
C ALA A 123 23.99 -1.44 9.66
N SER A 124 23.57 -0.15 9.67
CA SER A 124 22.29 0.28 9.11
C SER A 124 22.19 -0.05 7.63
N LEU A 125 23.24 0.25 6.84
CA LEU A 125 23.27 -0.05 5.40
C LEU A 125 22.97 -1.51 5.11
N LYS A 126 23.58 -2.44 5.85
CA LYS A 126 23.34 -3.87 5.70
C LYS A 126 21.91 -4.28 6.07
N ALA A 127 21.34 -3.63 7.09
CA ALA A 127 19.96 -3.87 7.50
C ALA A 127 18.98 -3.38 6.44
N ASP A 128 19.17 -2.15 5.92
CA ASP A 128 18.32 -1.54 4.90
C ASP A 128 18.41 -2.29 3.56
N GLU A 129 19.60 -2.78 3.18
CA GLU A 129 19.77 -3.64 2.00
C GLU A 129 18.96 -4.94 2.09
N ARG A 130 18.90 -5.54 3.27
CA ARG A 130 18.08 -6.74 3.51
C ARG A 130 16.60 -6.41 3.47
N ASP A 131 16.18 -5.32 4.10
CA ASP A 131 14.77 -4.86 4.11
C ASP A 131 14.28 -4.57 2.68
N VAL A 132 15.07 -3.85 1.87
CA VAL A 132 14.74 -3.60 0.46
C VAL A 132 14.63 -4.90 -0.34
N ALA A 133 15.57 -5.84 -0.13
CA ALA A 133 15.54 -7.13 -0.81
C ALA A 133 14.31 -7.96 -0.43
N GLU A 134 13.94 -7.98 0.85
CA GLU A 134 12.76 -8.66 1.36
C GLU A 134 11.47 -8.03 0.85
N LYS A 135 11.32 -6.71 0.96
CA LYS A 135 10.17 -5.96 0.45
C LYS A 135 9.99 -6.15 -1.06
N LYS A 136 11.09 -6.16 -1.82
CA LYS A 136 11.04 -6.44 -3.26
C LYS A 136 10.52 -7.84 -3.54
N LYS A 137 11.06 -8.87 -2.86
CA LYS A 137 10.65 -10.26 -3.03
C LYS A 137 9.18 -10.47 -2.69
N ASP A 138 8.74 -9.93 -1.55
CA ASP A 138 7.35 -10.04 -1.11
C ASP A 138 6.41 -9.22 -1.98
N GLY A 139 6.86 -8.05 -2.42
CA GLY A 139 6.14 -7.21 -3.38
C GLY A 139 5.92 -7.91 -4.71
N ASP A 140 6.96 -8.52 -5.29
CA ASP A 140 6.87 -9.27 -6.55
C ASP A 140 5.92 -10.47 -6.42
N ARG A 141 5.99 -11.19 -5.28
CA ARG A 141 5.05 -12.30 -4.98
C ARG A 141 3.61 -11.80 -4.89
N THR A 142 3.38 -10.71 -4.18
CA THR A 142 2.03 -10.16 -3.99
C THR A 142 1.47 -9.63 -5.31
N LYS A 143 2.28 -8.92 -6.11
CA LYS A 143 1.87 -8.47 -7.45
C LYS A 143 1.50 -9.63 -8.38
N THR A 144 2.25 -10.73 -8.32
CA THR A 144 1.92 -11.94 -9.08
C THR A 144 0.56 -12.49 -8.66
N ALA A 145 0.27 -12.54 -7.35
CA ALA A 145 -1.02 -12.98 -6.84
C ALA A 145 -2.17 -12.03 -7.25
N LEU A 146 -1.95 -10.71 -7.19
CA LEU A 146 -2.94 -9.71 -7.65
C LEU A 146 -3.21 -9.82 -9.15
N ALA A 147 -2.20 -10.09 -9.96
CA ALA A 147 -2.35 -10.32 -11.40
C ALA A 147 -3.17 -11.59 -11.69
N ALA A 148 -2.94 -12.67 -10.95
CA ALA A 148 -3.73 -13.90 -11.05
C ALA A 148 -5.19 -13.67 -10.60
N GLU A 149 -5.40 -12.94 -9.50
CA GLU A 149 -6.73 -12.53 -9.02
C GLU A 149 -7.46 -11.69 -10.07
N ARG A 150 -6.77 -10.74 -10.70
CA ARG A 150 -7.34 -9.93 -11.80
C ARG A 150 -7.84 -10.82 -12.92
N GLY A 151 -7.02 -11.75 -13.39
CA GLY A 151 -7.43 -12.68 -14.45
C GLY A 151 -8.65 -13.53 -14.08
N THR A 152 -8.73 -14.00 -12.83
CA THR A 152 -9.91 -14.75 -12.33
C THR A 152 -11.17 -13.88 -12.29
N LEU A 153 -11.08 -12.65 -11.81
CA LEU A 153 -12.20 -11.71 -11.73
C LEU A 153 -12.68 -11.29 -13.12
N GLU A 154 -11.78 -11.08 -14.08
CA GLU A 154 -12.13 -10.77 -15.47
C GLU A 154 -12.85 -11.94 -16.16
N ALA A 155 -12.37 -13.17 -15.97
CA ALA A 155 -13.02 -14.38 -16.45
C ALA A 155 -14.41 -14.58 -15.82
N GLU A 156 -14.52 -14.34 -14.52
CA GLU A 156 -15.80 -14.40 -13.80
C GLU A 156 -16.80 -13.36 -14.32
N LEU A 157 -16.36 -12.12 -14.56
CA LEU A 157 -17.20 -11.08 -15.15
C LEU A 157 -17.71 -11.46 -16.55
N ALA A 158 -16.86 -12.06 -17.38
CA ALA A 158 -17.26 -12.54 -18.70
C ALA A 158 -18.30 -13.64 -18.59
N ARG A 159 -18.13 -14.60 -17.67
CA ARG A 159 -19.10 -15.66 -17.39
C ARG A 159 -20.45 -15.08 -16.93
N LEU A 160 -20.41 -14.20 -15.92
CA LEU A 160 -21.61 -13.55 -15.37
C LEU A 160 -22.36 -12.74 -16.43
N ALA A 161 -21.66 -12.04 -17.33
CA ALA A 161 -22.26 -11.29 -18.43
C ALA A 161 -22.96 -12.21 -19.44
N HIS A 162 -22.38 -13.37 -19.74
CA HIS A 162 -22.99 -14.37 -20.61
C HIS A 162 -24.26 -14.95 -19.97
N GLU A 163 -24.21 -15.38 -18.72
CA GLU A 163 -25.36 -15.92 -17.98
C GLU A 163 -26.47 -14.87 -17.84
N ARG A 164 -26.11 -13.61 -17.54
CA ARG A 164 -27.04 -12.49 -17.49
C ARG A 164 -27.82 -12.32 -18.82
N THR A 165 -27.12 -12.44 -19.93
CA THR A 165 -27.75 -12.36 -21.26
C THR A 165 -28.73 -13.50 -21.47
N GLY A 166 -28.43 -14.70 -20.99
CA GLY A 166 -29.31 -15.85 -21.00
C GLY A 166 -30.60 -15.61 -20.19
N GLU A 167 -30.43 -15.22 -18.92
CA GLU A 167 -31.56 -14.96 -18.01
C GLU A 167 -32.46 -13.80 -18.49
N ALA A 168 -31.88 -12.76 -19.09
CA ALA A 168 -32.62 -11.61 -19.60
C ALA A 168 -33.62 -11.98 -20.70
N ARG A 169 -33.38 -13.07 -21.46
CA ARG A 169 -34.29 -13.57 -22.46
C ARG A 169 -35.59 -14.14 -21.89
N GLY A 170 -35.58 -14.54 -20.62
CA GLY A 170 -36.77 -15.05 -19.90
C GLY A 170 -37.68 -13.95 -19.35
N VAL A 171 -37.31 -12.67 -19.54
CA VAL A 171 -38.05 -11.51 -19.05
C VAL A 171 -38.54 -10.66 -20.22
N ASP A 172 -39.80 -10.25 -20.20
CA ASP A 172 -40.37 -9.37 -21.23
C ASP A 172 -39.71 -7.98 -21.22
N ALA A 173 -39.60 -7.36 -22.38
CA ALA A 173 -38.83 -6.12 -22.57
C ALA A 173 -39.26 -4.95 -21.65
N PRO A 174 -40.57 -4.67 -21.42
CA PRO A 174 -40.97 -3.61 -20.50
C PRO A 174 -40.55 -3.89 -19.04
N LEU A 175 -40.60 -5.13 -18.60
CA LEU A 175 -40.22 -5.53 -17.24
C LEU A 175 -38.72 -5.50 -17.07
N LEU A 176 -37.95 -5.92 -18.08
CA LEU A 176 -36.50 -5.82 -18.09
C LEU A 176 -36.04 -4.35 -18.02
N ALA A 177 -36.66 -3.47 -18.81
CA ALA A 177 -36.38 -2.04 -18.79
C ALA A 177 -36.62 -1.42 -17.39
N LYS A 178 -37.72 -1.81 -16.74
CA LYS A 178 -38.03 -1.40 -15.38
C LYS A 178 -36.99 -1.91 -14.36
N TYR A 179 -36.56 -3.15 -14.51
CA TYR A 179 -35.50 -3.74 -13.69
C TYR A 179 -34.18 -2.95 -13.84
N GLU A 180 -33.73 -2.70 -15.08
CA GLU A 180 -32.49 -1.96 -15.35
C GLU A 180 -32.56 -0.50 -14.86
N GLN A 181 -33.71 0.14 -14.96
CA GLN A 181 -33.93 1.46 -14.38
C GLN A 181 -33.75 1.44 -12.84
N LEU A 182 -34.32 0.44 -12.17
CA LEU A 182 -34.17 0.29 -10.73
C LEU A 182 -32.74 -0.02 -10.31
N VAL A 183 -32.03 -0.89 -11.04
CA VAL A 183 -30.61 -1.17 -10.81
C VAL A 183 -29.80 0.13 -10.81
N LYS A 184 -29.99 0.99 -11.82
CA LYS A 184 -29.31 2.29 -11.92
C LYS A 184 -29.68 3.25 -10.79
N GLN A 185 -30.97 3.34 -10.44
CA GLN A 185 -31.48 4.31 -9.45
C GLN A 185 -31.29 3.87 -7.99
N ARG A 186 -31.15 2.57 -7.75
CA ARG A 186 -31.17 1.95 -6.41
C ARG A 186 -29.88 1.24 -6.02
N ARG A 187 -28.75 1.74 -6.52
CA ARG A 187 -27.40 1.26 -6.17
C ARG A 187 -27.20 -0.24 -6.44
N GLY A 188 -27.63 -0.69 -7.60
CA GLY A 188 -27.46 -2.08 -8.02
C GLY A 188 -28.54 -3.06 -7.52
N LEU A 189 -29.52 -2.64 -6.72
CA LEU A 189 -30.51 -3.52 -6.12
C LEU A 189 -31.93 -3.17 -6.64
N ALA A 190 -32.45 -3.94 -7.59
CA ALA A 190 -33.80 -3.78 -8.15
C ALA A 190 -34.81 -4.74 -7.54
N VAL A 191 -34.39 -5.94 -7.13
CA VAL A 191 -35.24 -6.98 -6.53
C VAL A 191 -34.84 -7.17 -5.07
N ALA A 192 -35.80 -7.12 -4.16
CA ALA A 192 -35.57 -7.20 -2.72
C ALA A 192 -36.44 -8.31 -2.08
N ALA A 193 -35.87 -9.05 -1.17
CA ALA A 193 -36.61 -10.01 -0.38
C ALA A 193 -37.58 -9.30 0.58
N MET A 194 -38.72 -9.93 0.83
CA MET A 194 -39.58 -9.59 1.93
C MET A 194 -39.27 -10.51 3.12
N ASN A 195 -38.79 -9.92 4.23
CA ASN A 195 -38.53 -10.63 5.48
C ASN A 195 -39.66 -10.34 6.47
N GLY A 196 -40.50 -11.34 6.74
CA GLY A 196 -41.72 -11.13 7.51
C GLY A 196 -42.70 -10.18 6.78
N GLU A 197 -42.81 -8.96 7.25
CA GLU A 197 -43.62 -7.89 6.66
C GLU A 197 -42.78 -6.67 6.27
N ILE A 198 -41.43 -6.83 6.18
CA ILE A 198 -40.47 -5.74 5.98
C ILE A 198 -39.75 -5.95 4.66
N CYS A 199 -39.60 -4.87 3.88
CA CYS A 199 -38.73 -4.85 2.72
C CYS A 199 -37.27 -4.90 3.17
N SER A 200 -36.50 -5.91 2.73
CA SER A 200 -35.08 -6.08 3.13
C SER A 200 -34.17 -4.95 2.64
N ALA A 201 -34.57 -4.18 1.64
CA ALA A 201 -33.75 -3.15 1.03
C ALA A 201 -33.93 -1.74 1.64
N CYS A 202 -35.14 -1.38 2.06
CA CYS A 202 -35.41 -0.06 2.65
C CYS A 202 -35.91 -0.12 4.11
N HIS A 203 -36.07 -1.33 4.63
CA HIS A 203 -36.49 -1.62 6.02
C HIS A 203 -37.85 -1.04 6.41
N VAL A 204 -38.68 -0.66 5.45
CA VAL A 204 -40.01 -0.16 5.68
C VAL A 204 -40.98 -1.35 5.79
N ARG A 205 -41.89 -1.27 6.77
CA ARG A 205 -42.98 -2.24 6.93
C ARG A 205 -44.00 -2.08 5.80
N LEU A 206 -44.34 -3.19 5.16
CA LEU A 206 -45.28 -3.24 4.05
C LEU A 206 -46.71 -3.30 4.59
N ARG A 207 -47.64 -2.76 3.80
CA ARG A 207 -49.06 -2.85 4.15
C ARG A 207 -49.56 -4.32 4.03
N PRO A 208 -50.56 -4.76 4.83
CA PRO A 208 -50.99 -6.15 4.85
C PRO A 208 -51.39 -6.69 3.47
N HIS A 209 -52.04 -5.87 2.63
CA HIS A 209 -52.46 -6.30 1.27
C HIS A 209 -51.25 -6.56 0.37
N ILE A 210 -50.19 -5.71 0.45
CA ILE A 210 -48.93 -5.90 -0.29
C ILE A 210 -48.25 -7.19 0.20
N THR A 211 -48.13 -7.37 1.50
CA THR A 211 -47.57 -8.60 2.11
C THR A 211 -48.26 -9.86 1.60
N GLN A 212 -49.59 -9.84 1.52
CA GLN A 212 -50.36 -10.99 1.01
C GLN A 212 -50.07 -11.23 -0.51
N GLN A 213 -50.01 -10.18 -1.31
CA GLN A 213 -49.69 -10.30 -2.74
C GLN A 213 -48.29 -10.87 -2.95
N VAL A 214 -47.25 -10.34 -2.21
CA VAL A 214 -45.90 -10.84 -2.31
C VAL A 214 -45.78 -12.31 -1.90
N ARG A 215 -46.49 -12.75 -0.86
CA ARG A 215 -46.48 -14.15 -0.40
C ARG A 215 -46.96 -15.13 -1.43
N ARG A 216 -47.86 -14.73 -2.37
CA ARG A 216 -48.33 -15.60 -3.44
C ARG A 216 -47.25 -15.86 -4.49
N ASN A 217 -46.31 -14.94 -4.67
CA ASN A 217 -45.25 -15.00 -5.72
C ASN A 217 -45.81 -15.29 -7.11
N ASP A 218 -47.05 -14.86 -7.42
CA ASP A 218 -47.78 -15.06 -8.67
C ASP A 218 -47.83 -13.80 -9.53
N SER A 219 -47.33 -12.68 -9.01
CA SER A 219 -47.33 -11.38 -9.68
C SER A 219 -46.10 -10.56 -9.25
N ILE A 220 -45.71 -9.57 -10.09
CA ILE A 220 -44.63 -8.65 -9.80
C ILE A 220 -45.17 -7.53 -8.91
N VAL A 221 -44.83 -7.59 -7.63
CA VAL A 221 -45.24 -6.60 -6.62
C VAL A 221 -44.06 -5.68 -6.29
N THR A 222 -44.31 -4.38 -6.18
CA THR A 222 -43.27 -3.40 -5.86
C THR A 222 -43.47 -2.81 -4.47
N CYS A 223 -42.38 -2.51 -3.77
CA CYS A 223 -42.41 -1.80 -2.51
C CYS A 223 -42.92 -0.36 -2.70
N GLU A 224 -43.93 0.05 -1.94
CA GLU A 224 -44.53 1.40 -2.04
C GLU A 224 -43.53 2.51 -1.71
N SER A 225 -42.56 2.25 -0.85
CA SER A 225 -41.56 3.22 -0.40
C SER A 225 -40.36 3.34 -1.37
N CYS A 226 -39.71 2.22 -1.72
CA CYS A 226 -38.48 2.23 -2.49
C CYS A 226 -38.63 1.77 -3.94
N GLN A 227 -39.83 1.30 -4.34
CA GLN A 227 -40.20 0.87 -5.70
C GLN A 227 -39.49 -0.41 -6.20
N ARG A 228 -38.66 -1.06 -5.37
CA ARG A 228 -38.01 -2.32 -5.71
C ARG A 228 -39.05 -3.43 -5.83
N MET A 229 -38.80 -4.35 -6.74
CA MET A 229 -39.63 -5.55 -6.90
C MET A 229 -39.43 -6.46 -5.69
N LEU A 230 -40.52 -7.00 -5.17
CA LEU A 230 -40.51 -7.80 -3.94
C LEU A 230 -40.73 -9.27 -4.25
N TYR A 231 -40.08 -10.14 -3.49
CA TYR A 231 -40.33 -11.58 -3.49
C TYR A 231 -40.19 -12.17 -2.08
N VAL A 232 -40.78 -13.33 -1.89
CA VAL A 232 -40.54 -14.13 -0.69
C VAL A 232 -39.47 -15.17 -1.03
N PRO A 233 -38.33 -15.15 -0.33
CA PRO A 233 -37.37 -16.22 -0.51
C PRO A 233 -38.00 -17.56 -0.12
N PRO A 234 -37.63 -18.68 -0.83
CA PRO A 234 -38.01 -20.00 -0.36
C PRO A 234 -37.53 -20.16 1.09
N ALA A 235 -38.36 -20.74 1.94
CA ALA A 235 -37.99 -21.00 3.32
C ALA A 235 -36.65 -21.75 3.31
N ALA A 236 -35.63 -21.21 4.00
CA ALA A 236 -34.38 -21.92 4.15
C ALA A 236 -34.72 -23.28 4.75
N ALA A 237 -34.40 -24.36 4.03
CA ALA A 237 -34.51 -25.68 4.62
C ALA A 237 -33.61 -25.70 5.86
N THR A 238 -34.20 -25.59 7.01
CA THR A 238 -33.50 -25.77 8.29
C THR A 238 -33.04 -27.22 8.32
N GLY A 239 -31.78 -27.45 7.93
CA GLY A 239 -31.09 -28.70 8.19
C GLY A 239 -30.44 -28.66 9.59
#